data_f29fad2a4423ef9f50cd2f7cf01842ae
#
_entry.id   f29fad2a4423ef9f50cd2f7cf01842ae
#
_cell.length_a   1.000
_cell.length_b   1.000
_cell.length_c   1.000
_cell.angle_alpha   90.00
_cell.angle_beta   90.00
_cell.angle_gamma   90.00
#
_symmetry.space_group_name_H-M   'P 1'
#
loop_
_entity.id
_entity.type
_entity.pdbx_description
1 polymer ?
#
loop_
_entity_poly.entity_id
_entity_poly.type
_entity_poly.pdbx_seq_one_letter_code
_entity_poly.pdbx_strand_id
1 'polypeptide(L)'
;MTAGTEFVEDYALYDDPEADNPLFEYERQAGYRRLGGRKPLGMYGHFPTYPKSREHGSDFDYRSVLTNIAARLVEIVAEQRFVDALSEQLWVPLGMEHEADMMLDVVGDAVVDGGLSCSTRDLARFALAYQRGGQGVIPAEWVHDTHHGDDEAIRNFRESPTMTDLERGDWCMYRNAFWVIERDARYTGSGI
;
A
#
# COMPACT_ATOMS: atom_id res chain seq x y z
N MET A 1 -3.69 -0.91 8.08
CA MET A 1 -2.34 -1.39 8.37
C MET A 1 -2.20 -1.75 9.86
N THR A 2 -2.85 -2.82 10.25
CA THR A 2 -2.90 -3.28 11.65
C THR A 2 -2.24 -4.65 11.84
N ALA A 3 -1.31 -5.02 10.96
CA ALA A 3 -0.54 -6.25 11.11
C ALA A 3 0.41 -6.15 12.31
N GLY A 4 0.49 -7.20 13.11
CA GLY A 4 1.33 -7.24 14.31
C GLY A 4 2.79 -7.63 14.05
N THR A 5 3.33 -7.35 12.89
CA THR A 5 4.75 -7.57 12.57
C THR A 5 5.62 -6.46 13.13
N GLU A 6 6.83 -6.79 13.54
CA GLU A 6 7.82 -5.81 13.97
C GLU A 6 8.55 -5.24 12.74
N PHE A 7 8.09 -4.09 12.31
CA PHE A 7 8.69 -3.33 11.24
C PHE A 7 8.44 -1.84 11.50
N VAL A 8 9.47 -1.05 11.54
CA VAL A 8 9.40 0.40 11.75
C VAL A 8 9.79 1.09 10.45
N GLU A 9 8.92 1.94 9.95
CA GLU A 9 9.15 2.77 8.77
C GLU A 9 9.57 4.17 9.26
N ASP A 10 10.83 4.29 9.68
CA ASP A 10 11.37 5.52 10.25
C ASP A 10 12.18 6.30 9.20
N TYR A 11 11.56 7.35 8.68
CA TYR A 11 12.17 8.24 7.71
C TYR A 11 13.15 9.26 8.32
N ALA A 12 13.13 9.45 9.64
CA ALA A 12 14.05 10.37 10.31
C ALA A 12 15.52 9.88 10.23
N LEU A 13 15.73 8.58 9.98
CA LEU A 13 17.05 7.99 9.82
C LEU A 13 17.61 8.06 8.40
N TYR A 14 16.90 8.68 7.44
CA TYR A 14 17.36 8.75 6.05
C TYR A 14 18.68 9.50 5.87
N ASP A 15 18.97 10.43 6.74
CA ASP A 15 20.22 11.22 6.72
C ASP A 15 21.42 10.46 7.31
N ASP A 16 21.19 9.32 7.97
CA ASP A 16 22.24 8.45 8.49
C ASP A 16 22.30 7.13 7.69
N PRO A 17 23.21 7.02 6.70
CA PRO A 17 23.30 5.83 5.85
C PRO A 17 23.81 4.58 6.59
N GLU A 18 24.42 4.75 7.76
CA GLU A 18 24.92 3.66 8.61
C GLU A 18 23.94 3.23 9.69
N ALA A 19 22.78 3.90 9.79
CA ALA A 19 21.74 3.53 10.73
C ALA A 19 21.25 2.10 10.49
N ASP A 20 21.09 1.34 11.56
CA ASP A 20 20.40 0.03 11.53
C ASP A 20 18.90 0.26 11.46
N ASN A 21 18.39 0.38 10.24
CA ASN A 21 17.00 0.65 9.96
C ASN A 21 16.40 -0.48 9.10
N PRO A 22 15.40 -1.22 9.58
CA PRO A 22 14.71 -2.26 8.81
C PRO A 22 14.17 -1.77 7.46
N LEU A 23 13.79 -0.49 7.38
CA LEU A 23 13.33 0.14 6.15
C LEU A 23 14.44 0.12 5.07
N PHE A 24 15.71 0.34 5.43
CA PHE A 24 16.80 0.34 4.45
C PHE A 24 17.06 -1.05 3.86
N GLU A 25 16.91 -2.11 4.65
CA GLU A 25 17.04 -3.46 4.11
C GLU A 25 15.86 -3.81 3.22
N TYR A 26 14.64 -3.45 3.63
CA TYR A 26 13.46 -3.57 2.76
C TYR A 26 13.66 -2.84 1.43
N GLU A 27 14.09 -1.59 1.45
CA GLU A 27 14.34 -0.78 0.24
C GLU A 27 15.42 -1.38 -0.67
N ARG A 28 16.42 -2.06 -0.12
CA ARG A 28 17.42 -2.79 -0.91
C ARG A 28 16.80 -3.98 -1.62
N GLN A 29 15.97 -4.75 -0.93
CA GLN A 29 15.31 -5.91 -1.52
C GLN A 29 14.22 -5.49 -2.52
N ALA A 30 13.53 -4.39 -2.27
CA ALA A 30 12.57 -3.78 -3.20
C ALA A 30 13.23 -3.11 -4.42
N GLY A 31 14.54 -2.83 -4.37
CA GLY A 31 15.27 -2.19 -5.48
C GLY A 31 15.33 -0.66 -5.40
N TYR A 32 14.78 -0.02 -4.37
CA TYR A 32 14.90 1.42 -4.14
C TYR A 32 16.32 1.85 -3.76
N ARG A 33 17.09 0.96 -3.14
CA ARG A 33 18.50 1.15 -2.78
C ARG A 33 19.37 0.10 -3.42
N ARG A 34 20.66 0.42 -3.61
CA ARG A 34 21.65 -0.56 -4.07
C ARG A 34 21.77 -1.71 -3.08
N LEU A 35 21.84 -2.93 -3.57
CA LEU A 35 21.94 -4.15 -2.77
C LEU A 35 23.25 -4.22 -1.94
N GLY A 36 24.33 -3.57 -2.41
CA GLY A 36 25.56 -3.40 -1.64
C GLY A 36 26.27 -4.71 -1.27
N GLY A 37 26.23 -5.70 -2.17
CA GLY A 37 26.83 -7.03 -1.94
C GLY A 37 25.98 -7.99 -1.09
N ARG A 38 24.79 -7.59 -0.65
CA ARG A 38 23.83 -8.46 0.04
C ARG A 38 23.24 -9.48 -0.92
N LYS A 39 22.77 -10.62 -0.38
CA LYS A 39 22.07 -11.62 -1.17
C LYS A 39 20.72 -11.06 -1.67
N PRO A 40 20.41 -11.18 -2.97
CA PRO A 40 19.09 -10.83 -3.47
C PRO A 40 18.07 -11.89 -3.03
N LEU A 41 17.20 -11.52 -2.10
CA LEU A 41 16.10 -12.35 -1.62
C LEU A 41 14.76 -11.93 -2.23
N GLY A 42 14.69 -10.67 -2.70
CA GLY A 42 13.46 -10.01 -3.02
C GLY A 42 12.62 -9.70 -1.76
N MET A 43 11.56 -8.95 -1.95
CA MET A 43 10.66 -8.59 -0.84
C MET A 43 10.05 -9.82 -0.20
N TYR A 44 9.52 -10.73 -1.00
CA TYR A 44 8.81 -11.92 -0.51
C TYR A 44 9.73 -12.93 0.20
N GLY A 45 10.99 -13.00 -0.19
CA GLY A 45 12.01 -13.78 0.52
C GLY A 45 12.46 -13.12 1.82
N HIS A 46 12.29 -11.80 1.92
CA HIS A 46 12.69 -11.02 3.10
C HIS A 46 11.57 -10.90 4.15
N PHE A 47 10.29 -10.80 3.77
CA PHE A 47 9.17 -10.66 4.70
C PHE A 47 9.13 -11.69 5.86
N PRO A 48 9.45 -12.98 5.66
CA PRO A 48 9.46 -13.94 6.75
C PRO A 48 10.48 -13.65 7.85
N THR A 49 11.42 -12.73 7.64
CA THR A 49 12.40 -12.33 8.65
C THR A 49 11.84 -11.37 9.69
N TYR A 50 10.67 -10.75 9.43
CA TYR A 50 10.04 -9.84 10.38
C TYR A 50 9.32 -10.61 11.49
N PRO A 51 9.72 -10.47 12.77
CA PRO A 51 9.07 -11.14 13.86
C PRO A 51 7.67 -10.59 14.12
N LYS A 52 6.84 -11.37 14.81
CA LYS A 52 5.59 -10.88 15.39
C LYS A 52 5.91 -10.11 16.65
N SER A 53 5.41 -8.87 16.78
CA SER A 53 5.62 -8.01 17.96
C SER A 53 4.33 -7.80 18.77
N ARG A 54 3.16 -7.94 18.13
CA ARG A 54 1.85 -7.74 18.77
C ARG A 54 0.76 -8.55 18.08
N GLU A 55 -0.46 -8.50 18.61
CA GLU A 55 -1.61 -9.13 17.96
C GLU A 55 -2.00 -8.36 16.69
N HIS A 56 -2.45 -9.09 15.66
CA HIS A 56 -3.00 -8.50 14.45
C HIS A 56 -4.33 -7.80 14.76
N GLY A 57 -4.56 -6.67 14.08
CA GLY A 57 -5.80 -5.89 14.24
C GLY A 57 -5.79 -4.91 15.41
N SER A 58 -4.72 -4.81 16.20
CA SER A 58 -4.66 -3.91 17.36
C SER A 58 -4.48 -2.45 16.93
N ASP A 59 -3.26 -1.99 16.75
CA ASP A 59 -2.96 -0.60 16.51
C ASP A 59 -2.70 -0.35 15.03
N PHE A 60 -3.08 0.83 14.54
CA PHE A 60 -2.69 1.29 13.22
C PHE A 60 -1.23 1.75 13.24
N ASP A 61 -0.48 1.34 12.22
CA ASP A 61 0.87 1.80 11.97
C ASP A 61 1.11 1.80 10.46
N TYR A 62 1.50 2.95 9.91
CA TYR A 62 1.74 3.07 8.47
C TYR A 62 3.00 2.28 8.09
N ARG A 63 2.84 1.35 7.14
CA ARG A 63 3.93 0.48 6.70
C ARG A 63 3.74 0.07 5.25
N SER A 64 4.56 0.60 4.38
CA SER A 64 4.53 0.32 2.93
C SER A 64 4.67 -1.17 2.63
N VAL A 65 5.52 -1.88 3.38
CA VAL A 65 5.73 -3.33 3.25
C VAL A 65 4.43 -4.14 3.29
N LEU A 66 3.41 -3.70 4.03
CA LEU A 66 2.14 -4.42 4.13
C LEU A 66 1.33 -4.39 2.83
N THR A 67 1.52 -3.39 1.99
CA THR A 67 0.90 -3.32 0.66
C THR A 67 1.47 -4.41 -0.25
N ASN A 68 2.79 -4.62 -0.22
CA ASN A 68 3.42 -5.71 -0.99
C ASN A 68 3.05 -7.10 -0.45
N ILE A 69 2.90 -7.26 0.88
CA ILE A 69 2.38 -8.52 1.44
C ILE A 69 0.95 -8.78 0.95
N ALA A 70 0.10 -7.75 0.89
CA ALA A 70 -1.26 -7.89 0.34
C ALA A 70 -1.23 -8.29 -1.14
N ALA A 71 -0.34 -7.69 -1.95
CA ALA A 71 -0.14 -8.08 -3.34
C ALA A 71 0.26 -9.57 -3.47
N ARG A 72 1.15 -10.06 -2.60
CA ARG A 72 1.51 -11.47 -2.58
C ARG A 72 0.33 -12.39 -2.26
N LEU A 73 -0.56 -11.97 -1.36
CA LEU A 73 -1.78 -12.72 -1.09
C LEU A 73 -2.71 -12.77 -2.30
N VAL A 74 -2.80 -11.68 -3.06
CA VAL A 74 -3.54 -11.66 -4.33
C VAL A 74 -2.96 -12.68 -5.31
N GLU A 75 -1.64 -12.72 -5.50
CA GLU A 75 -0.99 -13.70 -6.38
C GLU A 75 -1.29 -15.14 -5.97
N ILE A 76 -1.24 -15.43 -4.68
CA ILE A 76 -1.51 -16.78 -4.15
C ILE A 76 -2.97 -17.18 -4.41
N VAL A 77 -3.92 -16.26 -4.17
CA VAL A 77 -5.35 -16.54 -4.32
C VAL A 77 -5.76 -16.60 -5.81
N ALA A 78 -5.21 -15.72 -6.62
CA ALA A 78 -5.50 -15.66 -8.05
C ALA A 78 -4.72 -16.70 -8.88
N GLU A 79 -3.71 -17.35 -8.29
CA GLU A 79 -2.79 -18.29 -8.96
C GLU A 79 -2.10 -17.67 -10.20
N GLN A 80 -1.82 -16.36 -10.14
CA GLN A 80 -1.18 -15.62 -11.23
C GLN A 80 -0.35 -14.46 -10.68
N ARG A 81 0.50 -13.85 -11.52
CA ARG A 81 1.29 -12.69 -11.12
C ARG A 81 0.38 -11.49 -10.84
N PHE A 82 0.78 -10.65 -9.89
CA PHE A 82 0.01 -9.45 -9.53
C PHE A 82 -0.29 -8.56 -10.75
N VAL A 83 0.69 -8.35 -11.63
CA VAL A 83 0.51 -7.51 -12.81
C VAL A 83 -0.51 -8.06 -13.80
N ASP A 84 -0.59 -9.38 -13.93
CA ASP A 84 -1.59 -10.03 -14.78
C ASP A 84 -2.99 -9.89 -14.17
N ALA A 85 -3.12 -10.14 -12.85
CA ALA A 85 -4.37 -9.93 -12.12
C ALA A 85 -4.84 -8.47 -12.19
N LEU A 86 -3.95 -7.51 -12.00
CA LEU A 86 -4.24 -6.09 -12.11
C LEU A 86 -4.74 -5.72 -13.50
N SER A 87 -4.07 -6.24 -14.54
CA SER A 87 -4.45 -5.99 -15.93
C SER A 87 -5.84 -6.54 -16.24
N GLU A 88 -6.09 -7.79 -15.91
CA GLU A 88 -7.33 -8.50 -16.27
C GLU A 88 -8.53 -8.06 -15.45
N GLN A 89 -8.35 -7.78 -14.15
CA GLN A 89 -9.45 -7.53 -13.24
C GLN A 89 -9.76 -6.04 -13.04
N LEU A 90 -8.80 -5.16 -13.31
CA LEU A 90 -8.97 -3.73 -13.07
C LEU A 90 -8.66 -2.88 -14.30
N TRP A 91 -7.45 -3.01 -14.87
CA TRP A 91 -6.94 -2.09 -15.89
C TRP A 91 -7.78 -2.11 -17.17
N VAL A 92 -7.95 -3.30 -17.75
CA VAL A 92 -8.75 -3.49 -18.97
C VAL A 92 -10.25 -3.22 -18.72
N PRO A 93 -10.89 -3.75 -17.65
CA PRO A 93 -12.30 -3.48 -17.40
C PRO A 93 -12.65 -2.00 -17.15
N LEU A 94 -11.73 -1.21 -16.59
CA LEU A 94 -11.92 0.23 -16.41
C LEU A 94 -11.68 1.05 -17.70
N GLY A 95 -11.25 0.40 -18.78
CA GLY A 95 -11.02 1.06 -20.06
C GLY A 95 -9.82 2.00 -20.04
N MET A 96 -8.74 1.61 -19.36
CA MET A 96 -7.50 2.38 -19.37
C MET A 96 -6.95 2.49 -20.78
N GLU A 97 -6.51 3.68 -21.18
CA GLU A 97 -6.09 3.96 -22.56
C GLU A 97 -4.63 3.59 -22.85
N HIS A 98 -3.82 3.59 -21.81
CA HIS A 98 -2.37 3.37 -21.93
C HIS A 98 -1.92 2.21 -21.06
N GLU A 99 -0.79 1.65 -21.42
CA GLU A 99 -0.06 0.73 -20.56
C GLU A 99 0.42 1.47 -19.30
N ALA A 100 0.59 0.71 -18.21
CA ALA A 100 1.24 1.17 -17.00
C ALA A 100 2.55 0.42 -16.80
N ASP A 101 3.53 1.11 -16.23
CA ASP A 101 4.80 0.49 -15.86
C ASP A 101 4.76 0.10 -14.38
N MET A 102 5.23 -1.10 -14.09
CA MET A 102 5.38 -1.60 -12.73
C MET A 102 6.86 -1.84 -12.42
N MET A 103 7.35 -1.19 -11.38
CA MET A 103 8.69 -1.45 -10.86
C MET A 103 8.77 -2.90 -10.36
N LEU A 104 9.89 -3.55 -10.63
CA LEU A 104 10.18 -4.88 -10.12
C LEU A 104 11.28 -4.82 -9.05
N ASP A 105 11.20 -5.69 -8.08
CA ASP A 105 12.21 -5.87 -7.07
C ASP A 105 13.47 -6.57 -7.60
N VAL A 106 14.46 -6.83 -6.75
CA VAL A 106 15.75 -7.40 -7.15
C VAL A 106 15.69 -8.84 -7.67
N VAL A 107 14.54 -9.51 -7.58
CA VAL A 107 14.31 -10.87 -8.10
C VAL A 107 13.18 -10.94 -9.14
N GLY A 108 12.51 -9.83 -9.42
CA GLY A 108 11.49 -9.69 -10.47
C GLY A 108 10.05 -9.72 -9.99
N ASP A 109 9.80 -9.60 -8.69
CA ASP A 109 8.44 -9.47 -8.13
C ASP A 109 7.97 -8.00 -8.19
N ALA A 110 6.66 -7.78 -8.35
CA ALA A 110 6.07 -6.45 -8.49
C ALA A 110 6.17 -5.66 -7.18
N VAL A 111 6.66 -4.41 -7.25
CA VAL A 111 6.73 -3.46 -6.14
C VAL A 111 5.46 -2.63 -6.13
N VAL A 112 4.48 -3.02 -5.31
CA VAL A 112 3.12 -2.46 -5.38
C VAL A 112 2.92 -1.24 -4.48
N ASP A 113 3.73 -1.08 -3.47
CA ASP A 113 3.63 0.03 -2.50
C ASP A 113 3.99 1.41 -3.06
N GLY A 114 4.69 1.46 -4.20
CA GLY A 114 5.10 2.72 -4.83
C GLY A 114 5.63 2.55 -6.25
N GLY A 115 5.53 1.35 -6.82
CA GLY A 115 6.16 1.00 -8.10
C GLY A 115 5.32 1.19 -9.36
N LEU A 116 4.04 1.58 -9.24
CA LEU A 116 3.17 1.76 -10.40
C LEU A 116 3.31 3.18 -10.99
N SER A 117 3.56 3.25 -12.29
CA SER A 117 3.54 4.49 -13.06
C SER A 117 2.52 4.40 -14.17
N CYS A 118 1.63 5.37 -14.27
CA CYS A 118 0.58 5.39 -15.29
C CYS A 118 0.29 6.82 -15.80
N SER A 119 -0.51 6.92 -16.86
CA SER A 119 -0.92 8.23 -17.35
C SER A 119 -1.87 8.91 -16.36
N THR A 120 -1.78 10.23 -16.23
CA THR A 120 -2.71 11.04 -15.42
C THR A 120 -4.17 10.81 -15.82
N ARG A 121 -4.43 10.51 -17.08
CA ARG A 121 -5.79 10.26 -17.60
C ARG A 121 -6.31 8.92 -17.10
N ASP A 122 -5.48 7.89 -17.04
CA ASP A 122 -5.87 6.59 -16.52
C ASP A 122 -6.02 6.61 -14.99
N LEU A 123 -5.17 7.34 -14.30
CA LEU A 123 -5.36 7.61 -12.86
C LEU A 123 -6.71 8.32 -12.60
N ALA A 124 -7.08 9.29 -13.45
CA ALA A 124 -8.38 9.96 -13.34
C ALA A 124 -9.57 9.01 -13.60
N ARG A 125 -9.42 8.01 -14.50
CA ARG A 125 -10.45 6.97 -14.70
C ARG A 125 -10.65 6.14 -13.44
N PHE A 126 -9.56 5.72 -12.81
CA PHE A 126 -9.63 5.01 -11.54
C PHE A 126 -10.34 5.83 -10.46
N ALA A 127 -9.97 7.10 -10.31
CA ALA A 127 -10.62 8.01 -9.36
C ALA A 127 -12.12 8.18 -9.65
N LEU A 128 -12.51 8.32 -10.93
CA LEU A 128 -13.90 8.40 -11.35
C LEU A 128 -14.68 7.10 -11.09
N ALA A 129 -14.03 5.94 -11.23
CA ALA A 129 -14.65 4.66 -10.90
C ALA A 129 -15.02 4.59 -9.42
N TYR A 130 -14.10 5.00 -8.53
CA TYR A 130 -14.40 5.13 -7.09
C TYR A 130 -15.53 6.12 -6.82
N GLN A 131 -15.47 7.33 -7.37
CA GLN A 131 -16.50 8.35 -7.20
C GLN A 131 -17.90 7.88 -7.64
N ARG A 132 -17.96 6.97 -8.62
CA ARG A 132 -19.19 6.44 -9.21
C ARG A 132 -19.60 5.07 -8.65
N GLY A 133 -19.13 4.71 -7.48
CA GLY A 133 -19.49 3.45 -6.81
C GLY A 133 -18.92 2.21 -7.47
N GLY A 134 -17.73 2.32 -8.08
CA GLY A 134 -16.95 1.18 -8.60
C GLY A 134 -17.28 0.79 -10.06
N GLN A 135 -18.30 1.36 -10.68
CA GLN A 135 -18.69 1.16 -12.09
C GLN A 135 -18.83 -0.33 -12.49
N GLY A 136 -19.19 -1.20 -11.55
CA GLY A 136 -19.32 -2.65 -11.78
C GLY A 136 -18.00 -3.41 -11.91
N VAL A 137 -16.86 -2.73 -11.79
CA VAL A 137 -15.50 -3.33 -11.78
C VAL A 137 -15.00 -3.45 -10.35
N ILE A 138 -15.06 -2.37 -9.58
CA ILE A 138 -14.73 -2.37 -8.15
C ILE A 138 -16.04 -2.64 -7.39
N PRO A 139 -16.09 -3.62 -6.47
CA PRO A 139 -17.29 -3.90 -5.70
C PRO A 139 -17.79 -2.66 -4.95
N ALA A 140 -19.11 -2.37 -5.05
CA ALA A 140 -19.68 -1.17 -4.45
C ALA A 140 -19.55 -1.14 -2.92
N GLU A 141 -19.63 -2.31 -2.28
CA GLU A 141 -19.37 -2.49 -0.84
C GLU A 141 -17.92 -2.15 -0.46
N TRP A 142 -16.95 -2.46 -1.32
CA TRP A 142 -15.55 -2.09 -1.11
C TRP A 142 -15.36 -0.56 -1.19
N VAL A 143 -15.98 0.07 -2.18
CA VAL A 143 -15.98 1.53 -2.31
C VAL A 143 -16.61 2.17 -1.07
N HIS A 144 -17.78 1.66 -0.64
CA HIS A 144 -18.45 2.13 0.56
C HIS A 144 -17.59 1.96 1.81
N ASP A 145 -16.98 0.79 2.00
CA ASP A 145 -16.08 0.51 3.12
C ASP A 145 -14.86 1.44 3.12
N THR A 146 -14.29 1.70 1.94
CA THR A 146 -13.17 2.65 1.81
C THR A 146 -13.57 4.05 2.27
N HIS A 147 -14.80 4.50 1.99
CA HIS A 147 -15.25 5.85 2.33
C HIS A 147 -15.66 5.99 3.80
N HIS A 148 -16.26 4.97 4.37
CA HIS A 148 -16.93 5.07 5.65
C HIS A 148 -16.16 4.35 6.77
N GLY A 149 -15.43 3.26 6.43
CA GLY A 149 -14.76 2.42 7.41
C GLY A 149 -15.69 1.96 8.52
N ASP A 150 -15.12 1.76 9.67
CA ASP A 150 -15.82 1.49 10.93
C ASP A 150 -15.23 2.34 12.07
N ASP A 151 -15.94 2.43 13.18
CA ASP A 151 -15.54 3.25 14.34
C ASP A 151 -14.20 2.80 14.93
N GLU A 152 -13.87 1.51 14.82
CA GLU A 152 -12.62 0.96 15.30
C GLU A 152 -11.45 1.40 14.42
N ALA A 153 -11.59 1.31 13.09
CA ALA A 153 -10.56 1.75 12.14
C ALA A 153 -10.27 3.25 12.29
N ILE A 154 -11.33 4.06 12.45
CA ILE A 154 -11.23 5.51 12.67
C ILE A 154 -10.47 5.79 13.97
N ARG A 155 -10.86 5.14 15.07
CA ARG A 155 -10.23 5.30 16.38
C ARG A 155 -8.75 4.90 16.33
N ASN A 156 -8.44 3.71 15.82
CA ASN A 156 -7.08 3.19 15.76
C ASN A 156 -6.17 4.09 14.91
N PHE A 157 -6.69 4.66 13.82
CA PHE A 157 -5.94 5.62 13.01
C PHE A 157 -5.69 6.93 13.76
N ARG A 158 -6.72 7.47 14.42
CA ARG A 158 -6.62 8.75 15.15
C ARG A 158 -5.70 8.69 16.37
N GLU A 159 -5.61 7.54 17.02
CA GLU A 159 -4.74 7.30 18.17
C GLU A 159 -3.30 6.91 17.74
N SER A 160 -3.06 6.74 16.44
CA SER A 160 -1.74 6.34 15.93
C SER A 160 -0.73 7.47 15.91
N PRO A 161 0.58 7.17 16.00
CA PRO A 161 1.64 8.15 15.80
C PRO A 161 1.55 8.89 14.46
N THR A 162 1.16 8.17 13.41
CA THR A 162 0.98 8.74 12.06
C THR A 162 0.01 9.91 12.04
N MET A 163 -1.07 9.85 12.85
CA MET A 163 -2.04 10.94 12.91
C MET A 163 -1.50 12.17 13.62
N THR A 164 -0.71 11.97 14.67
CA THR A 164 -0.09 13.08 15.43
C THR A 164 0.78 13.94 14.52
N ASP A 165 1.49 13.34 13.58
CA ASP A 165 2.38 14.05 12.66
C ASP A 165 1.64 14.79 11.54
N LEU A 166 0.37 14.43 11.28
CA LEU A 166 -0.39 14.98 10.14
C LEU A 166 -1.23 16.21 10.47
N GLU A 167 -1.41 16.58 11.74
CA GLU A 167 -2.21 17.74 12.20
C GLU A 167 -3.59 17.85 11.50
N ARG A 168 -4.26 16.74 11.24
CA ARG A 168 -5.49 16.70 10.44
C ARG A 168 -6.74 16.74 11.31
N GLY A 169 -7.84 17.27 10.73
CA GLY A 169 -9.10 17.51 11.42
C GLY A 169 -9.78 16.26 12.01
N ASP A 170 -10.90 16.49 12.71
CA ASP A 170 -11.56 15.50 13.57
C ASP A 170 -12.03 14.20 12.91
N TRP A 171 -12.03 14.15 11.59
CA TRP A 171 -12.43 12.95 10.86
C TRP A 171 -11.46 12.62 9.73
N CYS A 172 -10.63 11.63 9.93
CA CYS A 172 -9.77 11.03 8.92
C CYS A 172 -9.47 9.58 9.30
N MET A 173 -9.15 8.77 8.30
CA MET A 173 -8.71 7.39 8.50
C MET A 173 -7.80 6.95 7.34
N TYR A 174 -7.15 5.82 7.53
CA TYR A 174 -6.52 5.08 6.46
C TYR A 174 -7.27 3.76 6.26
N ARG A 175 -7.85 3.57 5.07
CA ARG A 175 -8.64 2.38 4.78
C ARG A 175 -8.39 1.91 3.35
N ASN A 176 -8.17 0.61 3.15
CA ASN A 176 -8.02 0.00 1.82
C ASN A 176 -6.96 0.70 0.95
N ALA A 177 -5.82 1.08 1.53
CA ALA A 177 -4.74 1.84 0.92
C ALA A 177 -5.08 3.30 0.54
N PHE A 178 -6.18 3.87 1.06
CA PHE A 178 -6.55 5.27 0.87
C PHE A 178 -6.40 6.07 2.15
N TRP A 179 -5.88 7.28 2.01
CA TRP A 179 -5.99 8.35 3.00
C TRP A 179 -7.35 9.01 2.82
N VAL A 180 -8.27 8.76 3.74
CA VAL A 180 -9.62 9.34 3.70
C VAL A 180 -9.64 10.53 4.65
N ILE A 181 -9.81 11.75 4.08
CA ILE A 181 -9.66 13.01 4.81
C ILE A 181 -11.01 13.60 5.22
N GLU A 182 -12.07 13.34 4.45
CA GLU A 182 -13.43 13.82 4.70
C GLU A 182 -14.44 12.72 4.39
N ARG A 183 -15.48 12.61 5.23
CA ARG A 183 -16.48 11.55 5.16
C ARG A 183 -17.32 11.54 3.88
N ASP A 184 -17.56 12.69 3.28
CA ASP A 184 -18.64 12.84 2.30
C ASP A 184 -18.21 13.11 0.86
N ALA A 185 -16.98 13.12 0.48
CA ALA A 185 -16.71 13.25 -0.96
C ALA A 185 -15.27 13.51 -1.44
N ARG A 186 -14.28 13.64 -0.64
CA ARG A 186 -12.97 14.01 -1.18
C ARG A 186 -11.88 13.07 -0.73
N TYR A 187 -11.40 12.28 -1.67
CA TYR A 187 -10.15 11.58 -1.45
C TYR A 187 -8.98 12.46 -1.84
N THR A 188 -7.95 12.37 -1.06
CA THR A 188 -6.63 12.46 -1.62
C THR A 188 -6.07 11.05 -1.60
N GLY A 189 -6.11 10.38 -2.73
CA GLY A 189 -5.27 9.22 -2.97
C GLY A 189 -3.84 9.71 -3.02
N SER A 190 -3.19 9.72 -1.89
CA SER A 190 -1.75 9.81 -1.81
C SER A 190 -1.30 8.53 -1.14
N GLY A 191 -0.71 7.65 -1.87
CA GLY A 191 -0.24 6.41 -1.30
C GLY A 191 -0.36 5.25 -2.25
N ILE A 192 -0.10 5.49 -3.49
CA ILE A 192 0.34 4.49 -4.44
C ILE A 192 1.69 4.92 -4.92
#